data_4f70cbc759ded785e97cbbc235cb6e00
#
_entry.id   4f70cbc759ded785e97cbbc235cb6e00
#
_cell.length_a   1.000
_cell.length_b   1.000
_cell.length_c   1.000
_cell.angle_alpha   90.00
_cell.angle_beta   90.00
_cell.angle_gamma   90.00
#
_symmetry.space_group_name_H-M   'P 1'
#
loop_
_entity.id
_entity.type
_entity.pdbx_description
1 polymer ?
#
loop_
_entity_poly.entity_id
_entity_poly.type
_entity_poly.pdbx_seq_one_letter_code
_entity_poly.pdbx_strand_id
1 'polypeptide(L)'
;MIVLNRVLRFAAAAAVVVLMFAGSAWADSQAVKVATKEKVGSYLTDAKGMTLYVFKKDSPGKSACAGDCVTKWPLYYAEHVEVSGNLSDADFGTITREDGKKQTTYKGLPLYYFSKDKAASDTNGQGVLDVWFVATP
;
A
#
# COMPACT_ATOMS: atom_id res chain seq x y z
N MET A 1 24.64 69.33 31.86
CA MET A 1 23.48 68.46 31.93
C MET A 1 23.57 67.44 30.82
N ILE A 2 23.93 66.24 31.16
CA ILE A 2 24.05 65.16 30.17
C ILE A 2 22.79 64.35 30.27
N VAL A 3 21.97 64.36 29.23
CA VAL A 3 20.81 63.50 29.13
C VAL A 3 21.26 62.19 28.52
N LEU A 4 21.29 61.18 29.34
CA LEU A 4 21.65 59.84 28.92
C LEU A 4 20.42 59.16 28.30
N ASN A 5 20.36 59.14 26.98
CA ASN A 5 19.33 58.40 26.25
C ASN A 5 19.67 56.90 26.32
N ARG A 6 18.98 56.21 27.16
CA ARG A 6 19.01 54.72 27.17
C ARG A 6 18.11 54.26 26.02
N VAL A 7 18.76 53.87 24.96
CA VAL A 7 18.09 53.12 23.90
C VAL A 7 17.90 51.70 24.38
N LEU A 8 16.67 51.40 24.71
CA LEU A 8 16.27 50.03 25.05
C LEU A 8 16.19 49.21 23.76
N ARG A 9 17.19 48.42 23.53
CA ARG A 9 17.15 47.45 22.43
C ARG A 9 16.33 46.25 22.87
N PHE A 10 15.09 46.19 22.40
CA PHE A 10 14.32 44.95 22.46
C PHE A 10 14.86 44.03 21.39
N ALA A 11 15.61 43.02 21.79
CA ALA A 11 15.90 41.89 20.92
C ALA A 11 14.63 41.04 20.84
N ALA A 12 13.91 41.16 19.76
CA ALA A 12 12.83 40.23 19.42
C ALA A 12 13.46 38.90 19.05
N ALA A 13 13.49 37.96 19.99
CA ALA A 13 13.80 36.59 19.67
C ALA A 13 12.63 36.04 18.88
N ALA A 14 12.76 35.96 17.57
CA ALA A 14 11.83 35.23 16.74
C ALA A 14 12.05 33.74 17.02
N ALA A 15 11.18 33.15 17.82
CA ALA A 15 11.13 31.70 17.97
C ALA A 15 10.58 31.15 16.65
N VAL A 16 11.46 30.62 15.82
CA VAL A 16 11.07 29.87 14.65
C VAL A 16 10.62 28.50 15.16
N VAL A 17 9.30 28.35 15.33
CA VAL A 17 8.72 27.05 15.59
C VAL A 17 8.75 26.29 14.28
N VAL A 18 9.76 25.48 14.08
CA VAL A 18 9.78 24.49 12.99
C VAL A 18 8.84 23.38 13.41
N LEU A 19 7.59 23.47 12.97
CA LEU A 19 6.66 22.37 13.02
C LEU A 19 7.16 21.31 12.04
N MET A 20 7.95 20.38 12.55
CA MET A 20 8.21 19.16 11.80
C MET A 20 6.93 18.34 11.82
N PHE A 21 6.15 18.47 10.76
CA PHE A 21 5.17 17.46 10.44
C PHE A 21 5.94 16.22 10.02
N ALA A 22 6.21 15.35 10.97
CA ALA A 22 6.46 13.96 10.66
C ALA A 22 5.14 13.42 10.11
N GLY A 23 4.86 13.70 8.85
CA GLY A 23 3.72 13.15 8.17
C GLY A 23 3.86 11.64 8.24
N SER A 24 2.94 10.98 8.93
CA SER A 24 2.79 9.54 8.85
C SER A 24 2.23 9.21 7.47
N ALA A 25 3.08 9.33 6.44
CA ALA A 25 2.76 8.95 5.07
C ALA A 25 2.46 7.44 4.92
N TRP A 26 2.61 6.70 6.00
CA TRP A 26 2.46 5.25 6.11
C TRP A 26 1.01 4.80 6.19
N ALA A 27 0.10 5.61 6.77
CA ALA A 27 -1.29 5.23 6.98
C ALA A 27 -2.04 5.06 5.65
N ASP A 28 -1.73 5.89 4.65
CA ASP A 28 -2.45 5.92 3.38
C ASP A 28 -2.10 4.73 2.48
N SER A 29 -0.93 4.11 2.65
CA SER A 29 -0.48 2.98 1.84
C SER A 29 -1.15 1.66 2.22
N GLN A 30 -1.84 1.60 3.35
CA GLN A 30 -2.40 0.38 3.91
C GLN A 30 -3.89 0.18 3.59
N ALA A 31 -4.51 1.14 2.91
CA ALA A 31 -5.91 1.02 2.52
C ALA A 31 -6.07 0.07 1.34
N VAL A 32 -7.04 -0.84 1.44
CA VAL A 32 -7.49 -1.67 0.33
C VAL A 32 -8.88 -1.22 -0.07
N LYS A 33 -9.06 -1.00 -1.36
CA LYS A 33 -10.29 -0.48 -1.98
C LYS A 33 -10.81 -1.46 -3.00
N VAL A 34 -12.07 -1.28 -3.36
CA VAL A 34 -12.70 -2.00 -4.46
C VAL A 34 -12.87 -1.05 -5.64
N ALA A 35 -12.38 -1.45 -6.79
CA ALA A 35 -12.64 -0.79 -8.06
C ALA A 35 -13.45 -1.70 -8.98
N THR A 36 -14.08 -1.11 -9.98
CA THR A 36 -14.83 -1.86 -10.98
C THR A 36 -14.41 -1.41 -12.37
N LYS A 37 -14.20 -2.37 -13.24
CA LYS A 37 -13.80 -2.13 -14.62
C LYS A 37 -14.62 -3.00 -15.56
N GLU A 38 -15.05 -2.42 -16.68
CA GLU A 38 -15.74 -3.17 -17.72
C GLU A 38 -14.91 -4.39 -18.16
N LYS A 39 -15.54 -5.52 -18.36
CA LYS A 39 -14.94 -6.81 -18.74
C LYS A 39 -14.08 -7.50 -17.66
N VAL A 40 -13.71 -6.81 -16.61
CA VAL A 40 -12.94 -7.38 -15.47
C VAL A 40 -13.86 -7.62 -14.27
N GLY A 41 -14.80 -6.71 -14.04
CA GLY A 41 -15.66 -6.72 -12.86
C GLY A 41 -15.03 -5.98 -11.67
N SER A 42 -15.47 -6.31 -10.49
CA SER A 42 -14.93 -5.71 -9.25
C SER A 42 -13.64 -6.38 -8.83
N TYR A 43 -12.68 -5.60 -8.38
CA TYR A 43 -11.36 -6.08 -7.96
C TYR A 43 -10.77 -5.21 -6.87
N LEU A 44 -9.80 -5.76 -6.15
CA LEU A 44 -9.12 -5.07 -5.08
C LEU A 44 -7.98 -4.21 -5.62
N THR A 45 -7.81 -3.05 -5.02
CA THR A 45 -6.68 -2.15 -5.26
C THR A 45 -6.05 -1.73 -3.94
N ASP A 46 -4.82 -1.23 -4.03
CA ASP A 46 -4.22 -0.51 -2.91
C ASP A 46 -4.79 0.92 -2.80
N ALA A 47 -4.26 1.71 -1.87
CA ALA A 47 -4.69 3.09 -1.65
C ALA A 47 -4.49 4.01 -2.85
N LYS A 48 -3.53 3.67 -3.71
CA LYS A 48 -3.20 4.44 -4.92
C LYS A 48 -3.98 3.99 -6.15
N GLY A 49 -4.83 2.99 -6.01
CA GLY A 49 -5.60 2.42 -7.11
C GLY A 49 -4.87 1.35 -7.92
N MET A 50 -3.70 0.93 -7.47
CA MET A 50 -2.96 -0.16 -8.13
C MET A 50 -3.62 -1.49 -7.87
N THR A 51 -3.82 -2.26 -8.92
CA THR A 51 -4.51 -3.53 -8.88
C THR A 51 -3.76 -4.59 -8.07
N LEU A 52 -4.49 -5.32 -7.26
CA LEU A 52 -3.98 -6.46 -6.50
C LEU A 52 -4.41 -7.76 -7.16
N TYR A 53 -3.48 -8.72 -7.21
CA TYR A 53 -3.64 -10.00 -7.91
C TYR A 53 -3.48 -11.18 -6.97
N VAL A 54 -4.06 -12.29 -7.36
CA VAL A 54 -3.86 -13.61 -6.75
C VAL A 54 -3.28 -14.58 -7.77
N PHE A 55 -2.54 -15.57 -7.27
CA PHE A 55 -1.89 -16.61 -8.07
C PHE A 55 -2.56 -17.95 -7.83
N LYS A 56 -3.08 -18.57 -8.88
CA LYS A 56 -3.80 -19.84 -8.77
C LYS A 56 -2.98 -20.99 -8.18
N LYS A 57 -1.66 -20.94 -8.32
CA LYS A 57 -0.77 -21.97 -7.77
C LYS A 57 -0.46 -21.77 -6.29
N ASP A 58 -0.86 -20.64 -5.72
CA ASP A 58 -0.80 -20.45 -4.29
C ASP A 58 -1.89 -21.25 -3.58
N SER A 59 -1.65 -21.56 -2.33
CA SER A 59 -2.63 -22.16 -1.43
C SER A 59 -2.85 -21.23 -0.23
N PRO A 60 -3.93 -21.40 0.54
CA PRO A 60 -4.15 -20.56 1.71
C PRO A 60 -2.95 -20.59 2.65
N GLY A 61 -2.44 -19.40 2.96
CA GLY A 61 -1.28 -19.20 3.84
C GLY A 61 0.08 -19.51 3.23
N LYS A 62 0.14 -19.86 1.93
CA LYS A 62 1.40 -20.25 1.30
C LYS A 62 1.54 -19.70 -0.12
N SER A 63 2.65 -19.01 -0.36
CA SER A 63 3.02 -18.50 -1.68
C SER A 63 3.90 -19.50 -2.43
N ALA A 64 3.59 -19.72 -3.71
CA ALA A 64 4.40 -20.49 -4.65
C ALA A 64 5.21 -19.60 -5.60
N CYS A 65 5.10 -18.27 -5.48
CA CYS A 65 5.82 -17.31 -6.31
C CYS A 65 7.12 -16.91 -5.61
N ALA A 66 8.27 -17.27 -6.17
CA ALA A 66 9.58 -16.98 -5.60
C ALA A 66 10.59 -16.62 -6.70
N GLY A 67 11.71 -15.97 -6.32
CA GLY A 67 12.76 -15.59 -7.26
C GLY A 67 12.27 -14.62 -8.33
N ASP A 68 12.49 -14.94 -9.60
CA ASP A 68 12.10 -14.10 -10.74
C ASP A 68 10.59 -13.84 -10.80
N CYS A 69 9.79 -14.74 -10.25
CA CYS A 69 8.35 -14.54 -10.15
C CYS A 69 8.03 -13.28 -9.35
N VAL A 70 8.71 -13.04 -8.24
CA VAL A 70 8.50 -11.86 -7.39
C VAL A 70 8.94 -10.56 -8.09
N THR A 71 9.90 -10.64 -9.00
CA THR A 71 10.31 -9.49 -9.82
C THR A 71 9.19 -9.06 -10.77
N LYS A 72 8.50 -10.01 -11.37
CA LYS A 72 7.34 -9.74 -12.24
C LYS A 72 6.07 -9.44 -11.47
N TRP A 73 5.90 -10.07 -10.32
CA TRP A 73 4.75 -9.96 -9.45
C TRP A 73 5.18 -9.53 -8.05
N PRO A 74 5.46 -8.23 -7.85
CA PRO A 74 5.89 -7.73 -6.55
C PRO A 74 4.88 -8.02 -5.45
N LEU A 75 5.38 -8.25 -4.26
CA LEU A 75 4.54 -8.57 -3.10
C LEU A 75 3.75 -7.34 -2.66
N TYR A 76 2.47 -7.53 -2.35
CA TYR A 76 1.72 -6.56 -1.59
C TYR A 76 1.87 -6.88 -0.09
N TYR A 77 2.30 -5.90 0.67
CA TYR A 77 2.36 -5.98 2.12
C TYR A 77 1.91 -4.67 2.77
N ALA A 78 1.00 -4.80 3.71
CA ALA A 78 0.62 -3.73 4.62
C ALA A 78 0.62 -4.29 6.04
N GLU A 79 1.31 -3.63 6.96
CA GLU A 79 1.37 -4.05 8.36
C GLU A 79 -0.03 -4.12 8.97
N HIS A 80 -0.86 -3.16 8.63
CA HIS A 80 -2.26 -3.09 9.01
C HIS A 80 -3.10 -2.69 7.80
N VAL A 81 -4.10 -3.49 7.45
CA VAL A 81 -4.98 -3.19 6.31
C VAL A 81 -6.17 -2.40 6.79
N GLU A 82 -6.37 -1.23 6.18
CA GLU A 82 -7.60 -0.45 6.30
C GLU A 82 -8.52 -0.80 5.15
N VAL A 83 -9.71 -1.27 5.48
CA VAL A 83 -10.70 -1.68 4.48
C VAL A 83 -11.68 -0.56 4.19
N SER A 84 -12.19 -0.54 2.93
CA SER A 84 -13.24 0.36 2.52
C SER A 84 -14.39 -0.39 1.88
N GLY A 85 -15.56 0.24 1.83
CA GLY A 85 -16.76 -0.35 1.26
C GLY A 85 -17.22 -1.59 2.03
N ASN A 86 -17.57 -2.64 1.30
CA ASN A 86 -18.10 -3.88 1.86
C ASN A 86 -17.01 -4.90 2.27
N LEU A 87 -15.74 -4.50 2.21
CA LEU A 87 -14.65 -5.37 2.63
C LEU A 87 -14.64 -5.54 4.15
N SER A 88 -14.28 -6.73 4.61
CA SER A 88 -14.07 -7.02 6.01
C SER A 88 -12.59 -7.12 6.33
N ASP A 89 -12.14 -6.45 7.39
CA ASP A 89 -10.75 -6.54 7.84
C ASP A 89 -10.38 -7.95 8.29
N ALA A 90 -11.36 -8.74 8.73
CA ALA A 90 -11.16 -10.14 9.11
C ALA A 90 -10.73 -11.04 7.94
N ASP A 91 -10.97 -10.62 6.69
CA ASP A 91 -10.56 -11.35 5.50
C ASP A 91 -9.08 -11.14 5.14
N PHE A 92 -8.42 -10.19 5.79
CA PHE A 92 -7.01 -9.88 5.55
C PHE A 92 -6.13 -10.46 6.65
N GLY A 93 -5.00 -10.98 6.24
CA GLY A 93 -3.99 -11.53 7.15
C GLY A 93 -2.59 -11.28 6.63
N THR A 94 -1.62 -11.81 7.33
CA THR A 94 -0.21 -11.71 6.97
C THR A 94 0.43 -13.09 7.06
N ILE A 95 1.24 -13.42 6.06
CA ILE A 95 2.10 -14.60 6.09
C ILE A 95 3.57 -14.17 6.08
N THR A 96 4.42 -15.02 6.64
CA THR A 96 5.86 -14.95 6.44
C THR A 96 6.23 -16.00 5.39
N ARG A 97 6.79 -15.53 4.28
CA ARG A 97 7.17 -16.35 3.14
C ARG A 97 8.43 -17.15 3.44
N GLU A 98 8.74 -18.16 2.61
CA GLU A 98 9.98 -18.94 2.72
C GLU A 98 11.24 -18.07 2.56
N ASP A 99 11.13 -16.96 1.79
CA ASP A 99 12.22 -15.98 1.65
C ASP A 99 12.37 -15.03 2.86
N GLY A 100 11.56 -15.20 3.90
CA GLY A 100 11.56 -14.38 5.11
C GLY A 100 10.78 -13.07 5.00
N LYS A 101 10.24 -12.74 3.84
CA LYS A 101 9.45 -11.52 3.63
C LYS A 101 8.02 -11.74 4.07
N LYS A 102 7.41 -10.67 4.57
CA LYS A 102 5.98 -10.66 4.90
C LYS A 102 5.15 -10.29 3.69
N GLN A 103 3.97 -10.87 3.60
CA GLN A 103 3.03 -10.61 2.53
C GLN A 103 1.60 -10.62 3.08
N THR A 104 0.80 -9.66 2.66
CA THR A 104 -0.62 -9.60 3.01
C THR A 104 -1.39 -10.63 2.23
N THR A 105 -2.38 -11.24 2.90
CA THR A 105 -3.31 -12.19 2.29
C THR A 105 -4.73 -11.64 2.29
N TYR A 106 -5.52 -12.08 1.33
CA TYR A 106 -6.96 -11.87 1.27
C TYR A 106 -7.65 -13.24 1.19
N LYS A 107 -8.52 -13.52 2.15
CA LYS A 107 -9.16 -14.84 2.30
C LYS A 107 -8.15 -15.99 2.26
N GLY A 108 -6.99 -15.77 2.88
CA GLY A 108 -5.87 -16.70 2.93
C GLY A 108 -4.93 -16.67 1.74
N LEU A 109 -5.29 -16.04 0.64
CA LEU A 109 -4.47 -16.01 -0.58
C LEU A 109 -3.50 -14.84 -0.58
N PRO A 110 -2.21 -15.07 -0.83
CA PRO A 110 -1.22 -14.01 -0.96
C PRO A 110 -1.57 -13.01 -2.07
N LEU A 111 -1.34 -11.74 -1.80
CA LEU A 111 -1.62 -10.64 -2.74
C LEU A 111 -0.34 -10.13 -3.39
N TYR A 112 -0.45 -9.80 -4.67
CA TYR A 112 0.65 -9.33 -5.51
C TYR A 112 0.27 -8.10 -6.30
N TYR A 113 1.29 -7.33 -6.69
CA TYR A 113 1.21 -6.37 -7.79
C TYR A 113 1.64 -7.04 -9.10
N PHE A 114 1.43 -6.35 -10.20
CA PHE A 114 1.99 -6.73 -11.49
C PHE A 114 2.92 -5.64 -12.01
N SER A 115 4.15 -6.00 -12.34
CA SER A 115 5.19 -5.05 -12.73
C SER A 115 4.88 -4.29 -14.02
N LYS A 116 4.01 -4.82 -14.88
CA LYS A 116 3.58 -4.16 -16.12
C LYS A 116 2.41 -3.20 -15.93
N ASP A 117 1.79 -3.18 -14.76
CA ASP A 117 0.83 -2.13 -14.42
C ASP A 117 1.59 -0.86 -14.06
N LYS A 118 1.36 0.22 -14.81
CA LYS A 118 2.07 1.48 -14.66
C LYS A 118 1.24 2.60 -14.05
N ALA A 119 -0.07 2.46 -14.10
CA ALA A 119 -1.02 3.44 -13.61
C ALA A 119 -2.15 2.78 -12.85
N ALA A 120 -2.80 3.56 -12.00
CA ALA A 120 -4.06 3.14 -11.38
C ALA A 120 -5.05 2.69 -12.46
N SER A 121 -5.84 1.70 -12.15
CA SER A 121 -6.80 1.06 -13.07
C SER A 121 -6.19 0.15 -14.13
N ASP A 122 -4.88 0.04 -14.24
CA ASP A 122 -4.28 -0.98 -15.10
C ASP A 122 -4.60 -2.38 -14.56
N THR A 123 -5.00 -3.27 -15.43
CA THR A 123 -5.31 -4.67 -15.11
C THR A 123 -4.63 -5.62 -16.11
N ASN A 124 -3.40 -5.31 -16.47
CA ASN A 124 -2.63 -6.06 -17.47
C ASN A 124 -2.29 -7.49 -17.04
N GLY A 125 -2.38 -7.75 -15.74
CA GLY A 125 -2.12 -9.07 -15.18
C GLY A 125 -3.31 -10.03 -15.20
N GLN A 126 -4.51 -9.53 -15.55
CA GLN A 126 -5.70 -10.36 -15.57
C GLN A 126 -5.59 -11.47 -16.62
N GLY A 127 -5.64 -12.72 -16.16
CA GLY A 127 -5.60 -13.89 -17.03
C GLY A 127 -4.23 -14.30 -17.53
N VAL A 128 -3.15 -13.67 -17.06
CA VAL A 128 -1.79 -14.03 -17.50
C VAL A 128 -1.51 -15.50 -17.21
N LEU A 129 -1.15 -16.25 -18.26
CA LEU A 129 -0.86 -17.69 -18.22
C LEU A 129 -2.00 -18.53 -17.62
N ASP A 130 -3.21 -18.01 -17.57
CA ASP A 130 -4.39 -18.63 -16.93
C ASP A 130 -4.19 -18.97 -15.45
N VAL A 131 -3.21 -18.37 -14.77
CA VAL A 131 -2.91 -18.57 -13.35
C VAL A 131 -2.88 -17.30 -12.53
N TRP A 132 -2.88 -16.13 -13.17
CA TRP A 132 -2.91 -14.83 -12.50
C TRP A 132 -4.24 -14.14 -12.75
N PHE A 133 -4.87 -13.68 -11.70
CA PHE A 133 -6.17 -13.00 -11.77
C PHE A 133 -6.22 -11.85 -10.78
N VAL A 134 -7.01 -10.83 -11.10
CA VAL A 134 -7.29 -9.79 -10.11
C VAL A 134 -7.91 -10.42 -8.86
N ALA A 135 -7.55 -9.91 -7.68
CA ALA A 135 -8.22 -10.30 -6.45
C ALA A 135 -9.64 -9.73 -6.47
N THR A 136 -10.64 -10.58 -6.31
CA THR A 136 -12.05 -10.16 -6.31
C THR A 136 -12.62 -10.16 -4.90
N PRO A 137 -13.44 -9.15 -4.56
CA PRO A 137 -14.08 -9.10 -3.25
C PRO A 137 -15.05 -10.25 -2.98
#